data_d4be856136c4b30e9c69de68fb7fffc5
#
_entry.id   d4be856136c4b30e9c69de68fb7fffc5
#
_cell.length_a   1.000
_cell.length_b   1.000
_cell.length_c   1.000
_cell.angle_alpha   90.00
_cell.angle_beta   90.00
_cell.angle_gamma   90.00
#
_symmetry.space_group_name_H-M   'P 1'
#
loop_
_entity.id
_entity.type
_entity.pdbx_description
1 polymer ?
#
loop_
_entity_poly.entity_id
_entity_poly.type
_entity_poly.pdbx_seq_one_letter_code
_entity_poly.pdbx_strand_id
1 'polypeptide(L)'
;MLYVLSLLTVGGMNAILSLGLNVQWGFTGLFNAGIAGFFGIGAYSAAILTTNPHTSHIGGFEMPYVVSAIAAMLVAGVIAFLVGKVCLKLSSDYLAIATIGIAEIFRLIVNNQTWATNGPRGISQIPRPLEGLPEPINQFAFLGVVLVTLAGVYWL
;
A
#
# COMPACT_ATOMS: atom_id res chain seq x y z
N MET A 1 -3.92 -24.01 10.30
CA MET A 1 -4.24 -22.80 11.10
C MET A 1 -3.53 -21.56 10.53
N LEU A 2 -2.23 -21.59 10.33
CA LEU A 2 -1.42 -20.48 9.77
C LEU A 2 -1.92 -20.01 8.38
N TYR A 3 -2.31 -20.95 7.51
CA TYR A 3 -2.85 -20.62 6.19
C TYR A 3 -4.15 -19.81 6.25
N VAL A 4 -5.06 -20.15 7.17
CA VAL A 4 -6.32 -19.42 7.37
C VAL A 4 -6.04 -18.00 7.87
N LEU A 5 -5.09 -17.83 8.79
CA LEU A 5 -4.66 -16.50 9.27
C LEU A 5 -4.10 -15.63 8.13
N SER A 6 -3.27 -16.22 7.27
CA SER A 6 -2.75 -15.49 6.11
C SER A 6 -3.86 -15.07 5.15
N LEU A 7 -4.84 -15.94 4.89
CA LEU A 7 -6.01 -15.61 4.06
C LEU A 7 -6.85 -14.49 4.67
N LEU A 8 -7.09 -14.53 5.98
CA LEU A 8 -7.84 -13.49 6.69
C LEU A 8 -7.09 -12.14 6.65
N THR A 9 -5.77 -12.17 6.78
CA THR A 9 -4.94 -10.97 6.70
C THR A 9 -5.02 -10.33 5.31
N VAL A 10 -4.83 -11.13 4.25
CA VAL A 10 -4.94 -10.65 2.86
C VAL A 10 -6.37 -10.18 2.57
N GLY A 11 -7.37 -10.91 3.02
CA GLY A 11 -8.78 -10.52 2.91
C GLY A 11 -9.07 -9.19 3.60
N GLY A 12 -8.52 -8.98 4.80
CA GLY A 12 -8.63 -7.73 5.55
C GLY A 12 -7.98 -6.54 4.82
N MET A 13 -6.79 -6.72 4.24
CA MET A 13 -6.13 -5.69 3.43
C MET A 13 -6.97 -5.31 2.20
N ASN A 14 -7.52 -6.29 1.49
CA ASN A 14 -8.42 -6.04 0.35
C ASN A 14 -9.72 -5.35 0.80
N ALA A 15 -10.25 -5.69 1.97
CA ALA A 15 -11.42 -5.03 2.53
C ALA A 15 -11.14 -3.55 2.84
N ILE A 16 -9.95 -3.21 3.38
CA ILE A 16 -9.54 -1.81 3.60
C ILE A 16 -9.51 -1.04 2.27
N LEU A 17 -8.94 -1.63 1.21
CA LEU A 17 -8.91 -1.01 -0.11
C LEU A 17 -10.32 -0.78 -0.67
N SER A 18 -11.20 -1.78 -0.54
CA SER A 18 -12.58 -1.71 -1.01
C SER A 18 -13.38 -0.65 -0.24
N LEU A 19 -13.19 -0.55 1.07
CA LEU A 19 -13.79 0.50 1.89
C LEU A 19 -13.27 1.89 1.50
N GLY A 20 -11.95 2.03 1.28
CA GLY A 20 -11.37 3.29 0.82
C GLY A 20 -11.95 3.75 -0.52
N LEU A 21 -12.16 2.82 -1.46
CA LEU A 21 -12.83 3.11 -2.72
C LEU A 21 -14.30 3.49 -2.51
N ASN A 22 -15.01 2.78 -1.63
CA ASN A 22 -16.40 3.06 -1.32
C ASN A 22 -16.59 4.43 -0.67
N VAL A 23 -15.73 4.81 0.27
CA VAL A 23 -15.72 6.13 0.88
C VAL A 23 -15.49 7.20 -0.18
N GLN A 24 -14.49 7.02 -1.04
CA GLN A 24 -14.20 7.97 -2.10
C GLN A 24 -15.38 8.11 -3.06
N TRP A 25 -15.92 7.02 -3.58
CA TRP A 25 -17.04 7.03 -4.50
C TRP A 25 -18.34 7.53 -3.85
N GLY A 26 -18.61 7.09 -2.62
CA GLY A 26 -19.81 7.46 -1.87
C GLY A 26 -19.89 8.95 -1.56
N PHE A 27 -18.79 9.58 -1.16
CA PHE A 27 -18.78 10.99 -0.80
C PHE A 27 -18.56 11.94 -2.00
N THR A 28 -17.75 11.56 -2.96
CA THR A 28 -17.39 12.46 -4.06
C THR A 28 -18.06 12.11 -5.38
N GLY A 29 -18.66 10.94 -5.52
CA GLY A 29 -19.16 10.42 -6.80
C GLY A 29 -18.07 10.11 -7.82
N LEU A 30 -16.81 10.22 -7.45
CA LEU A 30 -15.65 10.04 -8.33
C LEU A 30 -15.08 8.62 -8.20
N PHE A 31 -15.18 7.85 -9.25
CA PHE A 31 -14.66 6.48 -9.28
C PHE A 31 -13.17 6.46 -9.60
N ASN A 32 -12.34 6.14 -8.61
CA ASN A 32 -10.90 5.98 -8.79
C ASN A 32 -10.53 4.50 -8.97
N ALA A 33 -10.42 4.08 -10.21
CA ALA A 33 -10.05 2.69 -10.54
C ALA A 33 -8.54 2.41 -10.31
N GLY A 34 -7.73 3.45 -10.10
CA GLY A 34 -6.28 3.34 -9.83
C GLY A 34 -5.90 3.17 -8.37
N ILE A 35 -6.84 2.90 -7.46
CA ILE A 35 -6.56 2.79 -6.01
C ILE A 35 -5.45 1.78 -5.69
N ALA A 36 -5.36 0.69 -6.43
CA ALA A 36 -4.31 -0.32 -6.27
C ALA A 36 -2.91 0.24 -6.56
N GLY A 37 -2.80 1.20 -7.49
CA GLY A 37 -1.54 1.90 -7.77
C GLY A 37 -1.07 2.74 -6.58
N PHE A 38 -1.96 3.50 -5.96
CA PHE A 38 -1.64 4.29 -4.76
C PHE A 38 -1.29 3.41 -3.56
N PHE A 39 -1.98 2.29 -3.40
CA PHE A 39 -1.62 1.27 -2.42
C PHE A 39 -0.20 0.72 -2.68
N GLY A 40 0.12 0.42 -3.94
CA GLY A 40 1.45 -0.03 -4.35
C GLY A 40 2.54 1.01 -4.03
N ILE A 41 2.30 2.29 -4.28
CA ILE A 41 3.22 3.38 -3.94
C ILE A 41 3.52 3.38 -2.42
N GLY A 42 2.48 3.31 -1.59
CA GLY A 42 2.63 3.21 -0.14
C GLY A 42 3.40 1.97 0.30
N ALA A 43 3.05 0.81 -0.26
CA ALA A 43 3.70 -0.46 0.07
C ALA A 43 5.20 -0.47 -0.28
N TYR A 44 5.58 -0.01 -1.48
CA TYR A 44 6.98 0.07 -1.87
C TYR A 44 7.75 1.12 -1.07
N SER A 45 7.13 2.26 -0.76
CA SER A 45 7.75 3.28 0.10
C SER A 45 8.02 2.73 1.50
N ALA A 46 7.07 2.03 2.11
CA ALA A 46 7.25 1.37 3.40
C ALA A 46 8.34 0.29 3.33
N ALA A 47 8.33 -0.54 2.28
CA ALA A 47 9.31 -1.61 2.10
C ALA A 47 10.74 -1.07 2.00
N ILE A 48 10.98 -0.03 1.20
CA ILE A 48 12.30 0.60 1.04
C ILE A 48 12.81 1.14 2.38
N LEU A 49 11.93 1.72 3.20
CA LEU A 49 12.29 2.33 4.48
C LEU A 49 12.54 1.30 5.59
N THR A 50 11.88 0.14 5.54
CA THR A 50 11.97 -0.88 6.60
C THR A 50 12.98 -1.98 6.32
N THR A 51 13.31 -2.25 5.04
CA THR A 51 14.21 -3.35 4.65
C THR A 51 15.63 -3.11 5.12
N ASN A 52 16.33 -4.20 5.43
CA ASN A 52 17.75 -4.19 5.72
C ASN A 52 18.56 -3.83 4.46
N PRO A 53 19.81 -3.32 4.61
CA PRO A 53 20.68 -2.99 3.48
C PRO A 53 20.85 -4.19 2.54
N HIS A 54 20.51 -3.99 1.28
CA HIS A 54 20.67 -5.01 0.25
C HIS A 54 21.51 -4.49 -0.92
N THR A 55 22.36 -5.34 -1.50
CA THR A 55 23.27 -4.94 -2.59
C THR A 55 22.58 -4.75 -3.93
N SER A 56 21.34 -5.27 -4.09
CA SER A 56 20.64 -5.32 -5.38
C SER A 56 19.66 -4.15 -5.60
N HIS A 57 19.24 -3.44 -4.56
CA HIS A 57 18.26 -2.36 -4.67
C HIS A 57 18.42 -1.33 -3.54
N ILE A 58 17.86 -0.14 -3.73
CA ILE A 58 17.81 0.88 -2.68
C ILE A 58 16.93 0.38 -1.53
N GLY A 59 17.47 0.43 -0.32
CA GLY A 59 16.83 0.04 0.92
C GLY A 59 17.85 0.12 2.04
N GLY A 60 17.51 -0.33 3.23
CA GLY A 60 18.49 -0.38 4.32
C GLY A 60 18.47 0.81 5.24
N PHE A 61 17.33 1.48 5.30
CA PHE A 61 17.13 2.54 6.30
C PHE A 61 16.79 1.97 7.67
N GLU A 62 16.42 0.68 7.75
CA GLU A 62 16.10 -0.03 9.01
C GLU A 62 15.19 0.77 9.96
N MET A 63 14.31 1.58 9.38
CA MET A 63 13.43 2.44 10.17
C MET A 63 12.38 1.63 10.92
N PRO A 64 12.01 2.05 12.14
CA PRO A 64 10.91 1.44 12.87
C PRO A 64 9.64 1.42 12.01
N TYR A 65 8.88 0.31 12.07
CA TYR A 65 7.68 0.11 11.26
C TYR A 65 6.70 1.28 11.30
N VAL A 66 6.46 1.86 12.47
CA VAL A 66 5.52 3.00 12.65
C VAL A 66 5.98 4.23 11.88
N VAL A 67 7.28 4.55 11.94
CA VAL A 67 7.85 5.70 11.22
C VAL A 67 7.77 5.49 9.71
N SER A 68 8.09 4.28 9.25
CA SER A 68 8.01 3.91 7.84
C SER A 68 6.57 3.94 7.31
N ALA A 69 5.60 3.50 8.12
CA ALA A 69 4.18 3.57 7.77
C ALA A 69 3.70 5.02 7.61
N ILE A 70 4.07 5.91 8.54
CA ILE A 70 3.73 7.34 8.46
C ILE A 70 4.39 7.97 7.23
N ALA A 71 5.67 7.71 7.00
CA ALA A 71 6.38 8.21 5.83
C ALA A 71 5.77 7.70 4.51
N ALA A 72 5.42 6.42 4.44
CA ALA A 72 4.74 5.83 3.29
C ALA A 72 3.36 6.47 3.02
N MET A 73 2.58 6.74 4.07
CA MET A 73 1.32 7.47 3.95
C MET A 73 1.52 8.89 3.41
N LEU A 74 2.54 9.60 3.87
CA LEU A 74 2.87 10.94 3.38
C LEU A 74 3.29 10.90 1.91
N VAL A 75 4.15 9.98 1.51
CA VAL A 75 4.58 9.83 0.11
C VAL A 75 3.40 9.50 -0.79
N ALA A 76 2.60 8.51 -0.43
CA ALA A 76 1.40 8.14 -1.18
C ALA A 76 0.39 9.30 -1.24
N GLY A 77 0.21 10.01 -0.13
CA GLY A 77 -0.67 11.18 -0.03
C GLY A 77 -0.23 12.34 -0.95
N VAL A 78 1.06 12.66 -0.98
CA VAL A 78 1.61 13.69 -1.86
C VAL A 78 1.39 13.32 -3.33
N ILE A 79 1.69 12.07 -3.71
CA ILE A 79 1.50 11.60 -5.08
C ILE A 79 0.00 11.60 -5.45
N ALA A 80 -0.86 11.12 -4.55
CA ALA A 80 -2.31 11.14 -4.74
C ALA A 80 -2.84 12.58 -4.88
N PHE A 81 -2.31 13.53 -4.11
CA PHE A 81 -2.66 14.95 -4.22
C PHE A 81 -2.26 15.54 -5.58
N LEU A 82 -1.03 15.28 -6.04
CA LEU A 82 -0.54 15.76 -7.33
C LEU A 82 -1.38 15.19 -8.49
N VAL A 83 -1.63 13.89 -8.48
CA VAL A 83 -2.47 13.21 -9.46
C VAL A 83 -3.90 13.73 -9.40
N GLY A 84 -4.46 13.85 -8.20
CA GLY A 84 -5.80 14.40 -7.98
C GLY A 84 -5.96 15.80 -8.55
N LYS A 85 -4.99 16.69 -8.31
CA LYS A 85 -5.02 18.07 -8.84
C LYS A 85 -5.12 18.13 -10.36
N VAL A 86 -4.54 17.17 -11.06
CA VAL A 86 -4.61 17.05 -12.53
C VAL A 86 -5.91 16.38 -12.94
N CYS A 87 -6.27 15.29 -12.30
CA CYS A 87 -7.38 14.42 -12.73
C CYS A 87 -8.75 14.91 -12.28
N LEU A 88 -8.87 15.69 -11.19
CA LEU A 88 -10.17 16.21 -10.70
C LEU A 88 -10.88 17.17 -11.67
N LYS A 89 -10.19 17.65 -12.69
CA LYS A 89 -10.80 18.47 -13.76
C LYS A 89 -11.49 17.63 -14.83
N LEU A 90 -11.33 16.30 -14.81
CA LEU A 90 -11.94 15.37 -15.75
C LEU A 90 -13.34 14.98 -15.27
N SER A 91 -14.24 14.69 -16.21
CA SER A 91 -15.51 14.06 -15.87
C SER A 91 -15.29 12.64 -15.34
N SER A 92 -16.28 12.11 -14.58
CA SER A 92 -16.14 10.85 -13.83
C SER A 92 -15.59 9.67 -14.66
N ASP A 93 -16.08 9.51 -15.89
CA ASP A 93 -15.66 8.39 -16.76
C ASP A 93 -14.20 8.53 -17.21
N TYR A 94 -13.79 9.74 -17.58
CA TYR A 94 -12.39 10.02 -17.94
C TYR A 94 -11.45 9.92 -16.74
N LEU A 95 -11.94 10.24 -15.56
CA LEU A 95 -11.18 10.07 -14.31
C LEU A 95 -10.85 8.59 -14.07
N ALA A 96 -11.82 7.70 -14.23
CA ALA A 96 -11.62 6.26 -14.08
C ALA A 96 -10.54 5.74 -15.04
N ILE A 97 -10.62 6.11 -16.32
CA ILE A 97 -9.64 5.70 -17.33
C ILE A 97 -8.25 6.27 -17.02
N ALA A 98 -8.18 7.55 -16.66
CA ALA A 98 -6.92 8.21 -16.33
C ALA A 98 -6.25 7.57 -15.11
N THR A 99 -7.01 7.22 -14.06
CA THR A 99 -6.47 6.61 -12.85
C THR A 99 -5.98 5.17 -13.08
N ILE A 100 -6.62 4.40 -13.96
CA ILE A 100 -6.11 3.09 -14.42
C ILE A 100 -4.78 3.28 -15.14
N GLY A 101 -4.70 4.24 -16.07
CA GLY A 101 -3.47 4.54 -16.81
C GLY A 101 -2.32 4.92 -15.88
N ILE A 102 -2.58 5.74 -14.86
CA ILE A 102 -1.58 6.14 -13.87
C ILE A 102 -1.11 4.94 -13.04
N ALA A 103 -2.04 4.08 -12.60
CA ALA A 103 -1.69 2.87 -11.87
C ALA A 103 -0.82 1.93 -12.73
N GLU A 104 -1.10 1.81 -14.02
CA GLU A 104 -0.30 1.00 -14.94
C GLU A 104 1.09 1.62 -15.19
N ILE A 105 1.19 2.94 -15.34
CA ILE A 105 2.49 3.63 -15.42
C ILE A 105 3.32 3.35 -14.17
N PHE A 106 2.71 3.44 -12.97
CA PHE A 106 3.39 3.11 -11.73
C PHE A 106 3.87 1.65 -11.71
N ARG A 107 3.01 0.71 -12.12
CA ARG A 107 3.37 -0.72 -12.24
C ARG A 107 4.56 -0.93 -13.17
N LEU A 108 4.58 -0.25 -14.31
CA LEU A 108 5.69 -0.31 -15.26
C LEU A 108 6.99 0.28 -14.68
N ILE A 109 6.90 1.40 -13.97
CA ILE A 109 8.05 2.00 -13.29
C ILE A 109 8.64 1.00 -12.27
N VAL A 110 7.81 0.43 -11.41
CA VAL A 110 8.23 -0.54 -10.40
C VAL A 110 8.90 -1.77 -11.05
N ASN A 111 8.34 -2.27 -12.13
CA ASN A 111 8.88 -3.45 -12.81
C ASN A 111 10.20 -3.17 -13.56
N ASN A 112 10.42 -1.94 -14.03
CA ASN A 112 11.59 -1.60 -14.82
C ASN A 112 12.75 -1.02 -13.98
N GLN A 113 12.46 -0.42 -12.83
CA GLN A 113 13.47 0.20 -11.97
C GLN A 113 14.08 -0.81 -10.99
N THR A 114 14.92 -1.71 -11.52
CA THR A 114 15.55 -2.78 -10.74
C THR A 114 16.40 -2.26 -9.58
N TRP A 115 17.05 -1.12 -9.75
CA TRP A 115 17.89 -0.50 -8.72
C TRP A 115 17.11 0.03 -7.51
N ALA A 116 15.84 0.37 -7.68
CA ALA A 116 14.99 0.91 -6.60
C ALA A 116 14.07 -0.15 -6.00
N THR A 117 13.47 -1.00 -6.83
CA THR A 117 12.39 -1.91 -6.44
C THR A 117 12.71 -3.38 -6.62
N ASN A 118 13.92 -3.72 -7.09
CA ASN A 118 14.32 -5.06 -7.53
C ASN A 118 13.49 -5.58 -8.72
N GLY A 119 12.74 -4.71 -9.39
CA GLY A 119 11.96 -5.02 -10.58
C GLY A 119 10.89 -6.10 -10.37
N PRO A 120 10.76 -7.07 -11.31
CA PRO A 120 9.73 -8.13 -11.22
C PRO A 120 9.87 -9.06 -10.02
N ARG A 121 11.05 -9.11 -9.38
CA ARG A 121 11.29 -9.93 -8.18
C ARG A 121 10.70 -9.30 -6.92
N GLY A 122 10.47 -7.99 -6.95
CA GLY A 122 9.98 -7.24 -5.81
C GLY A 122 10.97 -7.17 -4.64
N ILE A 123 10.61 -6.43 -3.60
CA ILE A 123 11.37 -6.35 -2.37
C ILE A 123 10.95 -7.51 -1.47
N SER A 124 11.92 -8.34 -1.10
CA SER A 124 11.75 -9.48 -0.18
C SER A 124 12.34 -9.16 1.19
N GLN A 125 12.04 -10.00 2.19
CA GLN A 125 12.57 -9.87 3.56
C GLN A 125 12.18 -8.53 4.22
N ILE A 126 10.94 -8.10 3.98
CA ILE A 126 10.39 -6.93 4.68
C ILE A 126 10.13 -7.34 6.13
N PRO A 127 10.76 -6.68 7.13
CA PRO A 127 10.52 -6.99 8.53
C PRO A 127 9.04 -6.76 8.87
N ARG A 128 8.41 -7.75 9.49
CA ARG A 128 7.01 -7.63 9.91
C ARG A 128 6.93 -6.84 11.21
N PRO A 129 5.88 -6.04 11.39
CA PRO A 129 5.65 -5.46 12.71
C PRO A 129 5.54 -6.59 13.73
N LEU A 130 6.29 -6.50 14.83
CA LEU A 130 6.31 -7.48 15.92
C LEU A 130 7.08 -8.80 15.63
N GLU A 131 8.08 -8.79 14.78
CA GLU A 131 8.96 -9.96 14.52
C GLU A 131 9.64 -10.53 15.78
N GLY A 132 9.67 -9.78 16.88
CA GLY A 132 10.19 -10.25 18.16
C GLY A 132 9.29 -11.24 18.91
N LEU A 133 8.08 -11.52 18.42
CA LEU A 133 7.15 -12.45 19.05
C LEU A 133 7.22 -13.83 18.38
N PRO A 134 7.17 -14.92 19.18
CA PRO A 134 7.17 -16.27 18.63
C PRO A 134 5.92 -16.52 17.75
N GLU A 135 6.08 -17.33 16.70
CA GLU A 135 4.92 -17.83 15.96
C GLU A 135 4.07 -18.76 16.86
N PRO A 136 2.76 -18.70 16.85
CA PRO A 136 1.84 -17.99 15.96
C PRO A 136 1.41 -16.58 16.41
N ILE A 137 1.91 -16.08 17.55
CA ILE A 137 1.48 -14.82 18.17
C ILE A 137 1.72 -13.64 17.22
N ASN A 138 2.83 -13.64 16.49
CA ASN A 138 3.14 -12.62 15.49
C ASN A 138 2.04 -12.48 14.41
N GLN A 139 1.52 -13.60 13.90
CA GLN A 139 0.47 -13.58 12.88
C GLN A 139 -0.87 -13.09 13.42
N PHE A 140 -1.22 -13.45 14.68
CA PHE A 140 -2.41 -12.92 15.33
C PHE A 140 -2.30 -11.43 15.60
N ALA A 141 -1.14 -10.95 16.02
CA ALA A 141 -0.89 -9.54 16.25
C ALA A 141 -1.00 -8.73 14.95
N PHE A 142 -0.45 -9.24 13.85
CA PHE A 142 -0.56 -8.60 12.53
C PHE A 142 -2.01 -8.56 12.04
N LEU A 143 -2.75 -9.66 12.19
CA LEU A 143 -4.18 -9.68 11.91
C LEU A 143 -4.94 -8.66 12.77
N GLY A 144 -4.57 -8.53 14.05
CA GLY A 144 -5.13 -7.52 14.96
C GLY A 144 -4.94 -6.09 14.45
N VAL A 145 -3.73 -5.76 13.96
CA VAL A 145 -3.46 -4.45 13.34
C VAL A 145 -4.34 -4.22 12.13
N VAL A 146 -4.49 -5.22 11.25
CA VAL A 146 -5.35 -5.12 10.06
C VAL A 146 -6.82 -4.92 10.43
N LEU A 147 -7.31 -5.62 11.45
CA LEU A 147 -8.69 -5.47 11.92
C LEU A 147 -8.94 -4.11 12.59
N VAL A 148 -7.99 -3.60 13.36
CA VAL A 148 -8.09 -2.26 13.97
C VAL A 148 -8.11 -1.17 12.90
N THR A 149 -7.24 -1.26 11.88
CA THR A 149 -7.24 -0.33 10.76
C THR A 149 -8.52 -0.42 9.93
N LEU A 150 -9.02 -1.63 9.69
CA LEU A 150 -10.31 -1.85 9.02
C LEU A 150 -11.47 -1.20 9.78
N ALA A 151 -11.53 -1.42 11.10
CA ALA A 151 -12.55 -0.81 11.95
C ALA A 151 -12.45 0.72 11.97
N GLY A 152 -11.22 1.27 11.99
CA GLY A 152 -10.97 2.70 11.90
C GLY A 152 -11.48 3.31 10.60
N VAL A 153 -11.21 2.66 9.46
CA VAL A 153 -11.70 3.11 8.13
C VAL A 153 -13.22 2.95 8.02
N TYR A 154 -13.79 1.91 8.62
CA TYR A 154 -15.25 1.71 8.62
C TYR A 154 -16.00 2.77 9.44
N TRP A 155 -15.37 3.31 10.48
CA TRP A 155 -15.96 4.32 11.38
C TRP A 155 -15.82 5.76 10.85
N LEU A 156 -15.02 5.97 9.83
CA LEU A 156 -14.75 7.27 9.22
C LEU A 156 -15.83 7.64 8.20
#